data_b5d2c5f72698a678b35405f565716639
#
_entry.id   b5d2c5f72698a678b35405f565716639
#
_cell.length_a   1.000
_cell.length_b   1.000
_cell.length_c   1.000
_cell.angle_alpha   90.00
_cell.angle_beta   90.00
_cell.angle_gamma   90.00
#
_symmetry.space_group_name_H-M   'P 1'
#
loop_
_entity.id
_entity.type
_entity.pdbx_description
1 polymer ?
#
loop_
_entity_poly.entity_id
_entity_poly.type
_entity_poly.pdbx_seq_one_letter_code
_entity_poly.pdbx_strand_id
1 'polypeptide(L)'
;MTVVEDGLDVDRLRLVTKVARLYHARGLRQAEIAQRLRLSQPRVSRLLAHADSLQIVRSTVAVPVELNRELEQGLRQAYGLQNAHVVDAVAGAEELAVDLGRAAAPFLAIALATGDVRTIGFMPWSRTLRHVVESLRPLPLIAGCVVEMLGDLGAPALQQDVAHQTQRLATLIGADTAFLRVPGVVANPAIRAALLRADPHARRILRLLDDLDLALLSVGPCQVVPPLRAGDNYFTDEQFAQARRAGAVGVEEPQAQLPDGPCAPGLGELVVGEVVVPRP
;
A
#
# COMPACT_ATOMS: atom_id res chain seq x y z
N MET A 1 -17.45 -2.31 9.55
CA MET A 1 -18.79 -2.93 9.50
C MET A 1 -19.80 -1.87 9.04
N THR A 2 -19.72 -1.46 7.76
CA THR A 2 -20.66 -0.49 7.18
C THR A 2 -20.65 -0.65 5.65
N VAL A 3 -21.19 -1.76 5.14
CA VAL A 3 -21.47 -1.98 3.71
C VAL A 3 -22.92 -2.43 3.54
N VAL A 4 -23.83 -1.98 4.40
CA VAL A 4 -25.25 -2.35 4.37
C VAL A 4 -26.15 -1.11 4.34
N GLU A 5 -25.68 0.03 3.87
CA GLU A 5 -26.51 1.24 3.76
C GLU A 5 -26.92 1.66 2.35
N ASP A 6 -26.54 0.92 1.32
CA ASP A 6 -27.18 1.05 0.00
C ASP A 6 -28.05 -0.19 -0.25
N GLY A 7 -29.29 -0.22 0.24
CA GLY A 7 -30.45 -1.06 -0.08
C GLY A 7 -30.28 -2.30 -0.99
N LEU A 8 -29.13 -2.96 -0.95
CA LEU A 8 -28.88 -4.21 -1.65
C LEU A 8 -29.59 -5.31 -0.87
N ASP A 9 -30.75 -5.71 -1.36
CA ASP A 9 -31.46 -6.90 -0.96
C ASP A 9 -30.45 -8.07 -0.81
N VAL A 10 -30.34 -8.62 0.37
CA VAL A 10 -29.44 -9.73 0.70
C VAL A 10 -29.59 -10.89 -0.30
N ASP A 11 -30.81 -11.11 -0.81
CA ASP A 11 -31.08 -12.14 -1.81
C ASP A 11 -30.50 -11.79 -3.17
N ARG A 12 -30.48 -10.52 -3.53
CA ARG A 12 -29.80 -10.03 -4.75
C ARG A 12 -28.28 -10.21 -4.63
N LEU A 13 -27.68 -9.90 -3.49
CA LEU A 13 -26.25 -10.11 -3.25
C LEU A 13 -25.87 -11.60 -3.29
N ARG A 14 -26.69 -12.46 -2.71
CA ARG A 14 -26.56 -13.93 -2.80
C ARG A 14 -26.62 -14.42 -4.24
N LEU A 15 -27.55 -13.88 -5.03
CA LEU A 15 -27.68 -14.25 -6.45
C LEU A 15 -26.45 -13.80 -7.26
N VAL A 16 -25.97 -12.57 -7.07
CA VAL A 16 -24.75 -12.03 -7.69
C VAL A 16 -23.55 -12.93 -7.38
N THR A 17 -23.33 -13.25 -6.09
CA THR A 17 -22.24 -14.11 -5.65
C THR A 17 -22.36 -15.53 -6.22
N LYS A 18 -23.56 -16.09 -6.29
CA LYS A 18 -23.81 -17.41 -6.85
C LYS A 18 -23.48 -17.47 -8.35
N VAL A 19 -23.90 -16.45 -9.11
CA VAL A 19 -23.62 -16.34 -10.55
C VAL A 19 -22.11 -16.19 -10.77
N ALA A 20 -21.45 -15.30 -10.03
CA ALA A 20 -20.01 -15.11 -10.10
C ALA A 20 -19.23 -16.42 -9.81
N ARG A 21 -19.61 -17.15 -8.78
CA ARG A 21 -18.98 -18.44 -8.45
C ARG A 21 -19.17 -19.50 -9.54
N LEU A 22 -20.36 -19.58 -10.16
CA LEU A 22 -20.61 -20.52 -11.23
C LEU A 22 -19.77 -20.19 -12.48
N TYR A 23 -19.59 -18.93 -12.79
CA TYR A 23 -18.81 -18.48 -13.95
C TYR A 23 -17.30 -18.64 -13.69
N HIS A 24 -16.77 -17.96 -12.65
CA HIS A 24 -15.32 -17.86 -12.42
C HIS A 24 -14.72 -19.11 -11.74
N ALA A 25 -15.40 -19.71 -10.77
CA ALA A 25 -14.86 -20.85 -10.04
C ALA A 25 -15.26 -22.22 -10.59
N ARG A 26 -16.37 -22.30 -11.38
CA ARG A 26 -16.83 -23.54 -11.99
C ARG A 26 -16.69 -23.57 -13.51
N GLY A 27 -16.27 -22.46 -14.14
CA GLY A 27 -16.03 -22.36 -15.57
C GLY A 27 -17.30 -22.50 -16.45
N LEU A 28 -18.50 -22.34 -15.88
CA LEU A 28 -19.74 -22.46 -16.62
C LEU A 28 -19.93 -21.26 -17.55
N ARG A 29 -20.43 -21.52 -18.77
CA ARG A 29 -20.80 -20.46 -19.72
C ARG A 29 -22.05 -19.72 -19.25
N GLN A 30 -22.20 -18.46 -19.63
CA GLN A 30 -23.37 -17.64 -19.24
C GLN A 30 -24.70 -18.28 -19.63
N ALA A 31 -24.78 -18.97 -20.77
CA ALA A 31 -25.97 -19.68 -21.20
C ALA A 31 -26.33 -20.86 -20.28
N GLU A 32 -25.33 -21.62 -19.81
CA GLU A 32 -25.52 -22.73 -18.87
C GLU A 32 -25.98 -22.24 -17.51
N ILE A 33 -25.43 -21.11 -17.05
CA ILE A 33 -25.82 -20.44 -15.81
C ILE A 33 -27.27 -19.95 -15.93
N ALA A 34 -27.61 -19.34 -17.05
CA ALA A 34 -28.96 -18.86 -17.34
C ALA A 34 -29.98 -20.01 -17.25
N GLN A 35 -29.70 -21.14 -17.91
CA GLN A 35 -30.54 -22.33 -17.87
C GLN A 35 -30.65 -22.89 -16.45
N ARG A 36 -29.52 -23.04 -15.73
CA ARG A 36 -29.46 -23.65 -14.41
C ARG A 36 -30.18 -22.82 -13.34
N LEU A 37 -30.14 -21.50 -13.45
CA LEU A 37 -30.77 -20.57 -12.51
C LEU A 37 -32.14 -20.06 -12.98
N ARG A 38 -32.62 -20.52 -14.13
CA ARG A 38 -33.88 -20.05 -14.77
C ARG A 38 -33.89 -18.54 -14.97
N LEU A 39 -32.75 -17.98 -15.43
CA LEU A 39 -32.56 -16.59 -15.75
C LEU A 39 -32.40 -16.40 -17.27
N SER A 40 -32.57 -15.18 -17.75
CA SER A 40 -32.15 -14.83 -19.13
C SER A 40 -30.62 -14.59 -19.17
N GLN A 41 -29.98 -14.90 -20.30
CA GLN A 41 -28.55 -14.68 -20.48
C GLN A 41 -28.15 -13.20 -20.28
N PRO A 42 -28.92 -12.16 -20.77
CA PRO A 42 -28.64 -10.77 -20.48
C PRO A 42 -28.69 -10.44 -18.97
N ARG A 43 -29.54 -11.15 -18.19
CA ARG A 43 -29.59 -10.98 -16.74
C ARG A 43 -28.32 -11.56 -16.07
N VAL A 44 -27.84 -12.72 -16.53
CA VAL A 44 -26.57 -13.29 -16.05
C VAL A 44 -25.41 -12.35 -16.34
N SER A 45 -25.32 -11.79 -17.56
CA SER A 45 -24.27 -10.82 -17.92
C SER A 45 -24.28 -9.58 -17.00
N ARG A 46 -25.46 -9.00 -16.73
CA ARG A 46 -25.59 -7.85 -15.80
C ARG A 46 -25.22 -8.22 -14.37
N LEU A 47 -25.52 -9.41 -13.90
CA LEU A 47 -25.13 -9.89 -12.56
C LEU A 47 -23.61 -10.09 -12.47
N LEU A 48 -22.95 -10.54 -13.54
CA LEU A 48 -21.48 -10.64 -13.58
C LEU A 48 -20.84 -9.26 -13.55
N ALA A 49 -21.28 -8.32 -14.39
CA ALA A 49 -20.81 -6.94 -14.34
C ALA A 49 -21.02 -6.28 -12.96
N HIS A 50 -22.14 -6.59 -12.31
CA HIS A 50 -22.39 -6.13 -10.95
C HIS A 50 -21.50 -6.80 -9.90
N ALA A 51 -21.15 -8.08 -10.08
CA ALA A 51 -20.17 -8.77 -9.23
C ALA A 51 -18.78 -8.13 -9.34
N ASP A 52 -18.39 -7.73 -10.54
CA ASP A 52 -17.12 -7.02 -10.79
C ASP A 52 -17.15 -5.63 -10.14
N SER A 53 -18.22 -4.85 -10.31
CA SER A 53 -18.36 -3.53 -9.69
C SER A 53 -18.37 -3.56 -8.15
N LEU A 54 -18.89 -4.64 -7.55
CA LEU A 54 -18.86 -4.89 -6.11
C LEU A 54 -17.54 -5.52 -5.63
N GLN A 55 -16.58 -5.75 -6.53
CA GLN A 55 -15.33 -6.44 -6.25
C GLN A 55 -15.50 -7.82 -5.57
N ILE A 56 -16.63 -8.49 -5.81
CA ILE A 56 -16.88 -9.87 -5.38
C ILE A 56 -15.96 -10.84 -6.13
N VAL A 57 -15.62 -10.50 -7.39
CA VAL A 57 -14.64 -11.21 -8.22
C VAL A 57 -13.36 -10.40 -8.24
N ARG A 58 -12.26 -11.04 -7.92
CA ARG A 58 -10.93 -10.47 -8.06
C ARG A 58 -10.12 -11.43 -8.91
N SER A 59 -9.75 -11.00 -10.11
CA SER A 59 -8.85 -11.74 -10.99
C SER A 59 -7.41 -11.45 -10.58
N THR A 60 -6.64 -12.49 -10.29
CA THR A 60 -5.20 -12.36 -10.05
C THR A 60 -4.49 -13.07 -11.18
N VAL A 61 -3.67 -12.37 -11.92
CA VAL A 61 -2.76 -12.98 -12.90
C VAL A 61 -1.53 -13.45 -12.14
N ALA A 62 -1.33 -14.77 -12.08
CA ALA A 62 -0.10 -15.32 -11.54
C ALA A 62 1.00 -15.14 -12.59
N VAL A 63 1.96 -14.27 -12.33
CA VAL A 63 3.16 -14.13 -13.16
C VAL A 63 4.05 -15.35 -12.88
N PRO A 64 4.52 -16.10 -13.92
CA PRO A 64 5.47 -17.19 -13.70
C PRO A 64 6.72 -16.68 -13.00
N VAL A 65 7.14 -17.37 -11.93
CA VAL A 65 8.29 -16.99 -11.07
C VAL A 65 9.61 -16.83 -11.85
N GLU A 66 9.67 -17.35 -13.06
CA GLU A 66 10.89 -17.36 -13.87
C GLU A 66 11.01 -16.16 -14.82
N LEU A 67 9.93 -15.40 -15.01
CA LEU A 67 9.87 -14.38 -16.05
C LEU A 67 10.88 -13.25 -15.87
N ASN A 68 11.11 -12.83 -14.62
CA ASN A 68 11.99 -11.71 -14.26
C ASN A 68 13.17 -12.12 -13.36
N ARG A 69 13.48 -13.43 -13.28
CA ARG A 69 14.49 -13.98 -12.36
C ARG A 69 15.86 -13.30 -12.46
N GLU A 70 16.33 -13.01 -13.67
CA GLU A 70 17.64 -12.35 -13.86
C GLU A 70 17.64 -10.93 -13.31
N LEU A 71 16.55 -10.17 -13.53
CA LEU A 71 16.39 -8.82 -13.00
C LEU A 71 16.28 -8.85 -11.45
N GLU A 72 15.51 -9.75 -10.90
CA GLU A 72 15.36 -9.94 -9.45
C GLU A 72 16.68 -10.32 -8.79
N GLN A 73 17.45 -11.22 -9.41
CA GLN A 73 18.77 -11.60 -8.93
C GLN A 73 19.76 -10.43 -9.03
N GLY A 74 19.73 -9.67 -10.13
CA GLY A 74 20.55 -8.48 -10.30
C GLY A 74 20.28 -7.41 -9.23
N LEU A 75 19.00 -7.13 -8.93
CA LEU A 75 18.60 -6.22 -7.86
C LEU A 75 19.08 -6.69 -6.48
N ARG A 76 18.89 -7.97 -6.16
CA ARG A 76 19.35 -8.55 -4.90
C ARG A 76 20.86 -8.42 -4.72
N GLN A 77 21.64 -8.68 -5.77
CA GLN A 77 23.10 -8.58 -5.74
C GLN A 77 23.58 -7.12 -5.66
N ALA A 78 22.97 -6.21 -6.43
CA ALA A 78 23.38 -4.82 -6.49
C ALA A 78 23.09 -4.06 -5.19
N TYR A 79 21.98 -4.37 -4.53
CA TYR A 79 21.49 -3.63 -3.36
C TYR A 79 21.51 -4.43 -2.06
N GLY A 80 22.00 -5.67 -2.06
CA GLY A 80 22.03 -6.52 -0.88
C GLY A 80 20.67 -6.93 -0.35
N LEU A 81 19.63 -6.95 -1.21
CA LEU A 81 18.26 -7.26 -0.81
C LEU A 81 18.12 -8.77 -0.50
N GLN A 82 17.36 -9.09 0.53
CA GLN A 82 17.00 -10.48 0.82
C GLN A 82 16.10 -11.07 -0.27
N ASN A 83 15.11 -10.29 -0.71
CA ASN A 83 14.18 -10.65 -1.77
C ASN A 83 13.97 -9.46 -2.70
N ALA A 84 13.69 -9.74 -3.96
CA ALA A 84 13.26 -8.76 -4.96
C ALA A 84 12.17 -9.42 -5.82
N HIS A 85 11.17 -8.65 -6.21
CA HIS A 85 10.14 -9.10 -7.12
C HIS A 85 9.90 -8.02 -8.18
N VAL A 86 10.00 -8.41 -9.45
CA VAL A 86 9.86 -7.50 -10.59
C VAL A 86 8.53 -7.74 -11.25
N VAL A 87 7.78 -6.66 -11.49
CA VAL A 87 6.48 -6.66 -12.14
C VAL A 87 6.60 -5.95 -13.50
N ASP A 88 6.06 -6.56 -14.55
CA ASP A 88 6.02 -5.93 -15.86
C ASP A 88 5.05 -4.74 -15.86
N ALA A 89 5.54 -3.56 -16.23
CA ALA A 89 4.72 -2.39 -16.43
C ALA A 89 3.91 -2.53 -17.73
N VAL A 90 2.58 -2.55 -17.62
CA VAL A 90 1.72 -2.70 -18.81
C VAL A 90 1.37 -1.34 -19.42
N ALA A 91 1.06 -0.32 -18.63
CA ALA A 91 0.77 1.05 -19.09
C ALA A 91 0.67 2.00 -17.88
N GLY A 92 0.92 3.28 -18.05
CA GLY A 92 0.58 4.37 -17.11
C GLY A 92 1.01 4.21 -15.64
N ALA A 93 1.22 5.33 -14.95
CA ALA A 93 1.66 5.31 -13.54
C ALA A 93 0.59 4.79 -12.56
N GLU A 94 -0.69 4.93 -12.90
CA GLU A 94 -1.78 4.46 -12.05
C GLU A 94 -1.95 2.94 -12.13
N GLU A 95 -1.94 2.39 -13.34
CA GLU A 95 -2.00 0.94 -13.57
C GLU A 95 -0.80 0.24 -12.94
N LEU A 96 0.40 0.82 -13.07
CA LEU A 96 1.60 0.32 -12.44
C LEU A 96 1.47 0.28 -10.90
N ALA A 97 0.95 1.33 -10.28
CA ALA A 97 0.73 1.35 -8.82
C ALA A 97 -0.24 0.25 -8.38
N VAL A 98 -1.28 -0.02 -9.17
CA VAL A 98 -2.22 -1.13 -8.92
C VAL A 98 -1.52 -2.49 -9.03
N ASP A 99 -0.73 -2.70 -10.08
CA ASP A 99 -0.06 -3.98 -10.32
C ASP A 99 1.03 -4.25 -9.29
N LEU A 100 1.83 -3.25 -8.94
CA LEU A 100 2.80 -3.33 -7.83
C LEU A 100 2.10 -3.62 -6.49
N GLY A 101 0.99 -2.92 -6.20
CA GLY A 101 0.22 -3.15 -4.98
C GLY A 101 -0.33 -4.57 -4.88
N ARG A 102 -0.85 -5.10 -5.99
CA ARG A 102 -1.34 -6.49 -6.07
C ARG A 102 -0.22 -7.52 -5.91
N ALA A 103 0.93 -7.27 -6.52
CA ALA A 103 2.08 -8.15 -6.43
C ALA A 103 2.69 -8.15 -5.02
N ALA A 104 2.77 -7.00 -4.37
CA ALA A 104 3.39 -6.86 -3.05
C ALA A 104 2.51 -7.38 -1.89
N ALA A 105 1.18 -7.37 -2.02
CA ALA A 105 0.28 -7.79 -0.95
C ALA A 105 0.51 -9.24 -0.44
N PRO A 106 0.78 -10.26 -1.29
CA PRO A 106 1.14 -11.60 -0.82
C PRO A 106 2.44 -11.65 -0.01
N PHE A 107 3.45 -10.84 -0.40
CA PHE A 107 4.72 -10.77 0.34
C PHE A 107 4.52 -10.17 1.72
N LEU A 108 3.75 -9.09 1.82
CA LEU A 108 3.37 -8.52 3.11
C LEU A 108 2.62 -9.56 3.95
N ALA A 109 1.65 -10.28 3.38
CA ALA A 109 0.92 -11.31 4.09
C ALA A 109 1.83 -12.41 4.64
N ILE A 110 2.83 -12.85 3.87
CA ILE A 110 3.82 -13.84 4.29
C ILE A 110 4.71 -13.27 5.41
N ALA A 111 5.24 -12.06 5.23
CA ALA A 111 6.10 -11.41 6.23
C ALA A 111 5.38 -11.29 7.59
N LEU A 112 4.10 -10.91 7.56
CA LEU A 112 3.27 -10.79 8.75
C LEU A 112 2.89 -12.15 9.38
N ALA A 113 2.76 -13.20 8.58
CA ALA A 113 2.40 -14.54 9.07
C ALA A 113 3.58 -15.33 9.62
N THR A 114 4.80 -15.07 9.12
CA THR A 114 6.02 -15.86 9.47
C THR A 114 6.94 -15.13 10.42
N GLY A 115 6.84 -13.80 10.53
CA GLY A 115 7.63 -12.98 11.43
C GLY A 115 6.97 -12.77 12.79
N ASP A 116 7.76 -12.54 13.83
CA ASP A 116 7.27 -12.02 15.12
C ASP A 116 7.12 -10.49 15.02
N VAL A 117 6.32 -10.04 14.01
CA VAL A 117 6.11 -8.63 13.69
C VAL A 117 5.02 -8.08 14.58
N ARG A 118 5.35 -7.11 15.43
CA ARG A 118 4.41 -6.43 16.35
C ARG A 118 4.26 -4.95 16.07
N THR A 119 5.33 -4.29 15.63
CA THR A 119 5.33 -2.85 15.35
C THR A 119 5.62 -2.62 13.87
N ILE A 120 4.61 -2.13 13.16
CA ILE A 120 4.66 -1.94 11.71
C ILE A 120 4.64 -0.44 11.42
N GLY A 121 5.73 0.07 10.88
CA GLY A 121 5.77 1.42 10.31
C GLY A 121 5.06 1.46 8.97
N PHE A 122 4.19 2.44 8.77
CA PHE A 122 3.42 2.59 7.54
C PHE A 122 3.53 4.01 7.00
N MET A 123 3.87 4.13 5.71
CA MET A 123 3.91 5.40 4.97
C MET A 123 2.66 5.54 4.09
N PRO A 124 1.55 6.10 4.60
CA PRO A 124 0.25 6.04 3.93
C PRO A 124 0.10 7.00 2.73
N TRP A 125 1.10 7.84 2.45
CA TRP A 125 1.08 8.83 1.35
C TRP A 125 1.30 8.23 -0.04
N SER A 126 1.64 6.93 -0.11
CA SER A 126 1.94 6.23 -1.36
C SER A 126 0.68 5.65 -2.00
N ARG A 127 0.50 5.90 -3.31
CA ARG A 127 -0.53 5.23 -4.12
C ARG A 127 -0.31 3.73 -4.19
N THR A 128 0.93 3.30 -4.37
CA THR A 128 1.30 1.88 -4.42
C THR A 128 0.95 1.17 -3.11
N LEU A 129 1.33 1.76 -1.95
CA LEU A 129 0.99 1.18 -0.65
C LEU A 129 -0.53 1.17 -0.38
N ARG A 130 -1.27 2.15 -0.90
CA ARG A 130 -2.74 2.11 -0.89
C ARG A 130 -3.24 0.83 -1.58
N HIS A 131 -2.74 0.54 -2.78
CA HIS A 131 -3.13 -0.66 -3.52
C HIS A 131 -2.65 -1.97 -2.87
N VAL A 132 -1.52 -1.95 -2.14
CA VAL A 132 -1.12 -3.07 -1.28
C VAL A 132 -2.21 -3.34 -0.23
N VAL A 133 -2.63 -2.32 0.51
CA VAL A 133 -3.67 -2.43 1.54
C VAL A 133 -5.02 -2.86 0.95
N GLU A 134 -5.39 -2.32 -0.21
CA GLU A 134 -6.63 -2.70 -0.92
C GLU A 134 -6.61 -4.15 -1.39
N SER A 135 -5.45 -4.68 -1.75
CA SER A 135 -5.26 -6.04 -2.24
C SER A 135 -5.05 -7.06 -1.13
N LEU A 136 -4.69 -6.61 0.06
CA LEU A 136 -4.47 -7.47 1.23
C LEU A 136 -5.80 -8.10 1.67
N ARG A 137 -5.78 -9.39 1.98
CA ARG A 137 -6.90 -10.09 2.60
C ARG A 137 -6.80 -10.00 4.12
N PRO A 138 -7.94 -10.08 4.85
CA PRO A 138 -7.88 -10.19 6.30
C PRO A 138 -6.97 -11.35 6.73
N LEU A 139 -6.04 -11.06 7.61
CA LEU A 139 -5.09 -12.02 8.17
C LEU A 139 -5.54 -12.45 9.58
N PRO A 140 -5.03 -13.56 10.12
CA PRO A 140 -5.18 -13.88 11.53
C PRO A 140 -4.70 -12.69 12.37
N LEU A 141 -5.35 -12.46 13.52
CA LEU A 141 -5.04 -11.35 14.40
C LEU A 141 -3.54 -11.33 14.76
N ILE A 142 -2.88 -10.23 14.41
CA ILE A 142 -1.51 -9.93 14.83
C ILE A 142 -1.66 -8.97 16.00
N ALA A 143 -1.35 -9.42 17.20
CA ALA A 143 -1.34 -8.56 18.38
C ALA A 143 -0.20 -7.55 18.26
N GLY A 144 -0.47 -6.39 17.66
CA GLY A 144 0.56 -5.39 17.37
C GLY A 144 -0.01 -4.00 17.11
N CYS A 145 0.82 -3.13 16.57
CA CYS A 145 0.47 -1.73 16.30
C CYS A 145 0.98 -1.30 14.91
N VAL A 146 0.13 -0.65 14.13
CA VAL A 146 0.50 0.06 12.91
C VAL A 146 0.78 1.51 13.27
N VAL A 147 2.02 1.94 13.05
CA VAL A 147 2.51 3.28 13.38
C VAL A 147 2.66 4.10 12.12
N GLU A 148 2.02 5.26 12.09
CA GLU A 148 2.18 6.23 11.01
C GLU A 148 3.59 6.85 11.09
N MET A 149 4.38 6.67 10.01
CA MET A 149 5.81 7.06 10.00
C MET A 149 6.03 8.55 9.74
N LEU A 150 5.03 9.25 9.27
CA LEU A 150 5.11 10.68 8.95
C LEU A 150 3.99 11.43 9.66
N GLY A 151 4.31 12.62 10.17
CA GLY A 151 3.33 13.53 10.76
C GLY A 151 2.41 14.17 9.73
N ASP A 152 1.55 15.06 10.20
CA ASP A 152 0.55 15.71 9.36
C ASP A 152 1.19 16.56 8.25
N LEU A 153 0.77 16.34 7.00
CA LEU A 153 1.15 17.09 5.81
C LEU A 153 -0.09 17.60 5.07
N GLY A 154 -0.05 18.83 4.55
CA GLY A 154 -1.08 19.37 3.68
C GLY A 154 -2.43 19.61 4.36
N ALA A 155 -3.51 19.56 3.55
CA ALA A 155 -4.85 19.91 3.98
C ALA A 155 -5.50 18.83 4.89
N PRO A 156 -6.39 19.22 5.82
CA PRO A 156 -7.07 18.28 6.73
C PRO A 156 -7.81 17.13 6.03
N ALA A 157 -8.39 17.37 4.85
CA ALA A 157 -9.07 16.33 4.09
C ALA A 157 -8.11 15.21 3.65
N LEU A 158 -6.89 15.56 3.25
CA LEU A 158 -5.85 14.59 2.89
C LEU A 158 -5.42 13.76 4.10
N GLN A 159 -5.33 14.39 5.28
CA GLN A 159 -5.01 13.70 6.53
C GLN A 159 -6.06 12.64 6.89
N GLN A 160 -7.32 12.88 6.59
CA GLN A 160 -8.38 11.90 6.81
C GLN A 160 -8.21 10.67 5.91
N ASP A 161 -7.87 10.86 4.63
CA ASP A 161 -7.63 9.77 3.70
C ASP A 161 -6.43 8.92 4.15
N VAL A 162 -5.35 9.57 4.56
CA VAL A 162 -4.13 8.94 5.07
C VAL A 162 -4.42 8.13 6.33
N ALA A 163 -5.12 8.71 7.31
CA ALA A 163 -5.52 8.01 8.53
C ALA A 163 -6.43 6.81 8.24
N HIS A 164 -7.32 6.93 7.25
CA HIS A 164 -8.18 5.84 6.84
C HIS A 164 -7.39 4.64 6.27
N GLN A 165 -6.34 4.89 5.48
CA GLN A 165 -5.48 3.82 4.96
C GLN A 165 -4.73 3.10 6.09
N THR A 166 -4.17 3.84 7.04
CA THR A 166 -3.52 3.29 8.23
C THR A 166 -4.47 2.43 9.04
N GLN A 167 -5.69 2.92 9.29
CA GLN A 167 -6.72 2.20 10.03
C GLN A 167 -7.21 0.95 9.29
N ARG A 168 -7.31 1.02 7.96
CA ARG A 168 -7.69 -0.12 7.13
C ARG A 168 -6.66 -1.23 7.21
N LEU A 169 -5.35 -0.91 7.11
CA LEU A 169 -4.28 -1.89 7.28
C LEU A 169 -4.39 -2.55 8.67
N ALA A 170 -4.47 -1.74 9.73
CA ALA A 170 -4.60 -2.25 11.09
C ALA A 170 -5.82 -3.17 11.26
N THR A 171 -6.97 -2.80 10.70
CA THR A 171 -8.19 -3.63 10.74
C THR A 171 -7.99 -4.97 10.02
N LEU A 172 -7.30 -4.99 8.87
CA LEU A 172 -7.06 -6.21 8.09
C LEU A 172 -6.15 -7.21 8.82
N ILE A 173 -5.27 -6.73 9.68
CA ILE A 173 -4.32 -7.54 10.43
C ILE A 173 -4.68 -7.68 11.92
N GLY A 174 -5.75 -7.01 12.37
CA GLY A 174 -6.21 -7.04 13.77
C GLY A 174 -5.27 -6.35 14.75
N ALA A 175 -4.57 -5.29 14.31
CA ALA A 175 -3.65 -4.50 15.10
C ALA A 175 -4.28 -3.17 15.58
N ASP A 176 -3.66 -2.55 16.57
CA ASP A 176 -3.96 -1.17 16.99
C ASP A 176 -3.33 -0.17 16.01
N THR A 177 -3.69 1.12 16.14
CA THR A 177 -3.11 2.21 15.35
C THR A 177 -2.45 3.25 16.24
N ALA A 178 -1.33 3.80 15.79
CA ALA A 178 -0.63 4.90 16.42
C ALA A 178 -0.37 6.02 15.39
N PHE A 179 -1.01 7.17 15.59
CA PHE A 179 -0.95 8.31 14.67
C PHE A 179 -0.03 9.40 15.19
N LEU A 180 0.90 9.86 14.37
CA LEU A 180 1.80 10.97 14.68
C LEU A 180 1.12 12.31 14.33
N ARG A 181 0.36 12.89 15.28
CA ARG A 181 -0.41 14.13 15.10
C ARG A 181 0.41 15.39 15.43
N VAL A 182 1.51 15.56 14.73
CA VAL A 182 2.35 16.77 14.73
C VAL A 182 2.70 17.12 13.29
N PRO A 183 3.09 18.36 12.98
CA PRO A 183 3.56 18.72 11.65
C PRO A 183 4.66 17.76 11.18
N GLY A 184 4.48 17.17 9.99
CA GLY A 184 5.45 16.24 9.40
C GLY A 184 6.75 16.92 8.99
N VAL A 185 6.68 18.22 8.65
CA VAL A 185 7.82 19.07 8.33
C VAL A 185 7.81 20.31 9.22
N VAL A 186 8.95 20.64 9.78
CA VAL A 186 9.15 21.84 10.59
C VAL A 186 10.37 22.64 10.12
N ALA A 187 10.34 23.95 10.33
CA ALA A 187 11.33 24.88 9.76
C ALA A 187 12.78 24.65 10.26
N ASN A 188 12.94 24.13 11.49
CA ASN A 188 14.27 23.89 12.06
C ASN A 188 14.25 22.93 13.25
N PRO A 189 15.42 22.39 13.65
CA PRO A 189 15.52 21.44 14.78
C PRO A 189 15.04 21.99 16.12
N ALA A 190 15.12 23.31 16.36
CA ALA A 190 14.68 23.92 17.62
C ALA A 190 13.16 23.84 17.77
N ILE A 191 12.40 24.08 16.70
CA ILE A 191 10.95 23.92 16.65
C ILE A 191 10.58 22.45 16.87
N ARG A 192 11.25 21.50 16.19
CA ARG A 192 11.08 20.08 16.43
C ARG A 192 11.26 19.71 17.91
N ALA A 193 12.37 20.14 18.49
CA ALA A 193 12.65 19.89 19.90
C ALA A 193 11.60 20.50 20.85
N ALA A 194 11.07 21.70 20.53
CA ALA A 194 10.02 22.34 21.31
C ALA A 194 8.71 21.56 21.23
N LEU A 195 8.27 21.15 20.04
CA LEU A 195 7.09 20.31 19.83
C LEU A 195 7.19 19.01 20.61
N LEU A 196 8.31 18.31 20.51
CA LEU A 196 8.51 17.05 21.20
C LEU A 196 8.61 17.20 22.73
N ARG A 197 9.09 18.35 23.25
CA ARG A 197 9.02 18.63 24.69
C ARG A 197 7.59 18.85 25.15
N ALA A 198 6.79 19.57 24.34
CA ALA A 198 5.43 19.93 24.68
C ALA A 198 4.44 18.75 24.56
N ASP A 199 4.69 17.81 23.65
CA ASP A 199 3.77 16.71 23.36
C ASP A 199 4.34 15.33 23.79
N PRO A 200 3.90 14.80 24.94
CA PRO A 200 4.27 13.46 25.39
C PRO A 200 3.78 12.33 24.46
N HIS A 201 2.65 12.54 23.76
CA HIS A 201 2.10 11.57 22.82
C HIS A 201 3.02 11.42 21.60
N ALA A 202 3.41 12.54 20.98
CA ALA A 202 4.36 12.53 19.86
C ALA A 202 5.67 11.83 20.24
N ARG A 203 6.21 12.11 21.44
CA ARG A 203 7.41 11.39 21.93
C ARG A 203 7.21 9.88 22.06
N ARG A 204 6.01 9.45 22.48
CA ARG A 204 5.69 8.02 22.60
C ARG A 204 5.64 7.38 21.21
N ILE A 205 5.01 8.04 20.24
CA ILE A 205 4.92 7.51 18.86
C ILE A 205 6.32 7.42 18.22
N LEU A 206 7.15 8.45 18.38
CA LEU A 206 8.52 8.42 17.86
C LEU A 206 9.35 7.28 18.46
N ARG A 207 9.17 6.94 19.74
CA ARG A 207 9.83 5.76 20.31
C ARG A 207 9.36 4.44 19.68
N LEU A 208 8.09 4.34 19.25
CA LEU A 208 7.64 3.17 18.51
C LEU A 208 8.31 3.07 17.13
N LEU A 209 8.67 4.22 16.52
CA LEU A 209 9.42 4.24 15.27
C LEU A 209 10.88 3.80 15.44
N ASP A 210 11.46 3.95 16.63
CA ASP A 210 12.80 3.44 16.95
C ASP A 210 12.83 1.91 17.08
N ASP A 211 11.67 1.28 17.36
CA ASP A 211 11.52 -0.17 17.63
C ASP A 211 10.57 -0.84 16.61
N LEU A 212 10.70 -0.49 15.32
CA LEU A 212 9.92 -1.12 14.27
C LEU A 212 10.45 -2.52 13.95
N ASP A 213 9.53 -3.50 13.83
CA ASP A 213 9.85 -4.83 13.32
C ASP A 213 9.77 -4.89 11.80
N LEU A 214 8.89 -4.06 11.19
CA LEU A 214 8.67 -3.95 9.75
C LEU A 214 8.36 -2.51 9.37
N ALA A 215 9.00 -1.99 8.34
CA ALA A 215 8.68 -0.71 7.73
C ALA A 215 8.13 -0.91 6.30
N LEU A 216 6.98 -0.32 6.01
CA LEU A 216 6.39 -0.29 4.67
C LEU A 216 6.68 1.08 4.05
N LEU A 217 7.59 1.07 3.10
CA LEU A 217 8.07 2.26 2.40
C LEU A 217 7.72 2.21 0.91
N SER A 218 7.75 3.36 0.28
CA SER A 218 7.52 3.51 -1.15
C SER A 218 8.55 4.44 -1.75
N VAL A 219 9.06 4.07 -2.91
CA VAL A 219 9.91 4.92 -3.73
C VAL A 219 9.05 5.53 -4.85
N GLY A 220 8.97 6.84 -4.90
CA GLY A 220 8.18 7.58 -5.89
C GLY A 220 9.06 8.24 -6.97
N PRO A 221 8.44 8.89 -7.96
CA PRO A 221 9.17 9.65 -8.98
C PRO A 221 9.91 10.84 -8.36
N CYS A 222 11.05 11.22 -8.96
CA CYS A 222 11.84 12.37 -8.51
C CYS A 222 11.15 13.71 -8.84
N GLN A 223 9.98 13.93 -8.24
CA GLN A 223 9.18 15.16 -8.37
C GLN A 223 8.27 15.34 -7.16
N VAL A 224 7.94 16.59 -6.85
CA VAL A 224 6.99 16.91 -5.79
C VAL A 224 5.61 16.40 -6.18
N VAL A 225 5.01 15.55 -5.34
CA VAL A 225 3.63 15.11 -5.54
C VAL A 225 2.65 16.28 -5.36
N PRO A 226 1.58 16.37 -6.19
CA PRO A 226 0.68 17.51 -6.19
C PRO A 226 0.13 17.93 -4.81
N PRO A 227 -0.27 17.02 -3.92
CA PRO A 227 -0.75 17.38 -2.59
C PRO A 227 0.28 18.11 -1.72
N LEU A 228 1.58 17.89 -1.96
CA LEU A 228 2.68 18.47 -1.18
C LEU A 228 3.27 19.72 -1.82
N ARG A 229 2.74 20.18 -2.98
CA ARG A 229 3.26 21.40 -3.68
C ARG A 229 3.02 22.69 -2.91
N ALA A 230 2.11 22.70 -1.95
CA ALA A 230 1.72 23.91 -1.21
C ALA A 230 2.67 24.28 -0.06
N GLY A 231 3.90 23.79 -0.01
CA GLY A 231 4.92 24.24 0.93
C GLY A 231 5.37 23.22 1.99
N ASP A 232 4.74 22.07 2.05
CA ASP A 232 5.06 21.03 3.05
C ASP A 232 6.02 19.96 2.51
N ASN A 233 6.80 20.32 1.47
CA ASN A 233 7.75 19.40 0.88
C ASN A 233 9.09 19.50 1.61
N TYR A 234 9.67 18.34 1.95
CA TYR A 234 10.97 18.24 2.60
C TYR A 234 12.13 18.67 1.68
N PHE A 235 12.02 18.39 0.37
CA PHE A 235 13.03 18.74 -0.62
C PHE A 235 12.65 20.02 -1.37
N THR A 236 13.65 20.88 -1.59
CA THR A 236 13.49 22.05 -2.44
C THR A 236 13.50 21.65 -3.92
N ASP A 237 12.93 22.52 -4.79
CA ASP A 237 12.99 22.31 -6.24
C ASP A 237 14.44 22.20 -6.75
N GLU A 238 15.40 22.89 -6.10
CA GLU A 238 16.82 22.83 -6.44
C GLU A 238 17.41 21.45 -6.09
N GLN A 239 17.06 20.88 -4.93
CA GLN A 239 17.48 19.53 -4.54
C GLN A 239 16.92 18.46 -5.49
N PHE A 240 15.65 18.58 -5.90
CA PHE A 240 15.09 17.72 -6.94
C PHE A 240 15.81 17.88 -8.28
N ALA A 241 16.12 19.12 -8.69
CA ALA A 241 16.88 19.38 -9.91
C ALA A 241 18.29 18.80 -9.83
N GLN A 242 18.96 18.90 -8.69
CA GLN A 242 20.28 18.31 -8.46
C GLN A 242 20.22 16.77 -8.53
N ALA A 243 19.27 16.15 -7.86
CA ALA A 243 19.07 14.70 -7.90
C ALA A 243 18.84 14.20 -9.33
N ARG A 244 17.96 14.86 -10.10
CA ARG A 244 17.75 14.54 -11.53
C ARG A 244 19.00 14.69 -12.37
N ARG A 245 19.81 15.77 -12.15
CA ARG A 245 21.11 15.95 -12.84
C ARG A 245 22.10 14.83 -12.49
N ALA A 246 22.00 14.28 -11.28
CA ALA A 246 22.81 13.15 -10.84
C ALA A 246 22.27 11.79 -11.34
N GLY A 247 21.20 11.78 -12.15
CA GLY A 247 20.62 10.56 -12.73
C GLY A 247 19.53 9.89 -11.86
N ALA A 248 19.08 10.55 -10.79
CA ALA A 248 17.97 10.00 -10.01
C ALA A 248 16.66 10.06 -10.81
N VAL A 249 15.99 8.92 -10.96
CA VAL A 249 14.67 8.78 -11.59
C VAL A 249 13.55 8.65 -10.57
N GLY A 250 13.89 8.26 -9.33
CA GLY A 250 12.99 8.19 -8.19
C GLY A 250 13.65 8.70 -6.92
N VAL A 251 12.83 9.07 -5.96
CA VAL A 251 13.25 9.43 -4.60
C VAL A 251 12.34 8.70 -3.63
N GLU A 252 12.89 8.35 -2.49
CA GLU A 252 12.10 7.93 -1.35
C GLU A 252 11.19 9.09 -0.92
N GLU A 253 9.91 8.83 -0.67
CA GLU A 253 9.03 9.84 -0.11
C GLU A 253 9.60 10.32 1.23
N PRO A 254 9.48 11.63 1.58
CA PRO A 254 10.15 12.18 2.73
C PRO A 254 9.80 11.38 3.99
N GLN A 255 10.80 10.73 4.53
CA GLN A 255 10.69 10.04 5.82
C GLN A 255 10.66 11.10 6.92
N ALA A 256 9.87 10.88 7.96
CA ALA A 256 10.16 11.47 9.25
C ALA A 256 11.62 11.15 9.54
N GLN A 257 12.45 12.17 9.79
CA GLN A 257 13.86 11.96 10.10
C GLN A 257 13.98 10.91 11.19
N LEU A 258 14.28 9.67 10.78
CA LEU A 258 14.81 8.68 11.70
C LEU A 258 16.06 9.30 12.33
N PRO A 259 16.32 9.12 13.62
CA PRO A 259 17.49 9.67 14.27
C PRO A 259 18.74 9.28 13.48
N ASP A 260 19.70 10.23 13.34
CA ASP A 260 20.93 10.10 12.59
C ASP A 260 21.66 8.78 12.96
N GLY A 261 21.43 7.74 12.16
CA GLY A 261 22.06 6.45 12.33
C GLY A 261 21.67 5.50 11.19
N PRO A 262 22.57 4.59 10.80
CA PRO A 262 22.19 3.51 9.89
C PRO A 262 21.05 2.71 10.51
N CYS A 263 20.06 2.32 9.70
CA CYS A 263 18.97 1.42 10.12
C CYS A 263 19.53 0.30 10.98
N ALA A 264 18.91 0.08 12.15
CA ALA A 264 19.35 -0.95 13.06
C ALA A 264 19.41 -2.31 12.32
N PRO A 265 20.50 -3.08 12.46
CA PRO A 265 20.61 -4.37 11.81
C PRO A 265 19.51 -5.29 12.38
N GLY A 266 18.58 -5.71 11.52
CA GLY A 266 17.48 -6.59 11.89
C GLY A 266 16.08 -6.09 11.52
N LEU A 267 15.92 -4.84 11.04
CA LEU A 267 14.66 -4.35 10.55
C LEU A 267 14.28 -5.09 9.25
N GLY A 268 13.11 -5.70 9.22
CA GLY A 268 12.52 -6.19 7.97
C GLY A 268 11.96 -5.01 7.17
N GLU A 269 12.61 -4.64 6.09
CA GLU A 269 12.13 -3.61 5.17
C GLU A 269 11.40 -4.23 3.99
N LEU A 270 10.16 -3.82 3.75
CA LEU A 270 9.46 -4.06 2.49
C LEU A 270 9.43 -2.75 1.71
N VAL A 271 10.36 -2.57 0.80
CA VAL A 271 10.38 -1.44 -0.11
C VAL A 271 9.56 -1.81 -1.35
N VAL A 272 8.45 -1.11 -1.55
CA VAL A 272 7.63 -1.24 -2.75
C VAL A 272 7.91 -0.02 -3.62
N GLY A 273 8.65 -0.20 -4.69
CA GLY A 273 9.09 0.91 -5.53
C GLY A 273 8.89 0.67 -7.01
N GLU A 274 8.73 1.78 -7.74
CA GLU A 274 8.74 1.81 -9.18
C GLU A 274 10.19 1.88 -9.67
N VAL A 275 10.77 0.75 -10.07
CA VAL A 275 12.02 0.74 -10.85
C VAL A 275 11.62 0.64 -12.32
N VAL A 276 11.54 1.79 -13.00
CA VAL A 276 11.37 1.82 -14.45
C VAL A 276 12.72 1.50 -15.08
N VAL A 277 12.89 0.27 -15.53
CA VAL A 277 14.01 -0.11 -16.38
C VAL A 277 13.64 0.30 -17.80
N PRO A 278 14.34 1.25 -18.44
CA PRO A 278 14.11 1.53 -19.85
C PRO A 278 14.40 0.26 -20.66
N ARG A 279 13.45 -0.16 -21.46
CA ARG A 279 13.70 -1.23 -22.43
C ARG A 279 14.72 -0.73 -23.44
N PRO A 280 15.67 -1.60 -23.85
CA PRO A 280 16.67 -1.25 -24.86
C PRO A 280 16.06 -0.87 -26.21
#